data_cd1199e32d6835d9b315c43c30cde6c9
#
_entry.id   cd1199e32d6835d9b315c43c30cde6c9
#
_cell.length_a   1.000
_cell.length_b   1.000
_cell.length_c   1.000
_cell.angle_alpha   90.00
_cell.angle_beta   90.00
_cell.angle_gamma   90.00
#
_symmetry.space_group_name_H-M   'P 1'
#
loop_
_entity.id
_entity.type
_entity.pdbx_description
1 polymer ?
#
loop_
_entity_poly.entity_id
_entity_poly.type
_entity_poly.pdbx_seq_one_letter_code
_entity_poly.pdbx_strand_id
1 'polypeptide(L)'
;MDLHVNFGRIVGLLGPNGSGKTTLIKLANGLLQPTAGSIKIAGMDPGPDTKAIVSYLPDAAWLPDWMRVEQLVEMFRDFYADFDPAKANEMLEKLELSPKAPLKSLSKGNKEKVQLILAMSRNARLYLLDEPIGGVDPAARDYILNTILTNYSRDASVIISTHLIEDVEPVLDEAVFLKNGRIFAHRSVDELRETEGMSVDAYFREVFKC
;
A
#
# COMPACT_ATOMS: atom_id res chain seq x y z
N MET A 1 6.13 14.96 -14.64
CA MET A 1 6.34 14.47 -13.24
C MET A 1 7.39 13.38 -13.33
N ASP A 2 8.51 13.54 -12.61
CA ASP A 2 9.57 12.54 -12.57
C ASP A 2 9.69 12.00 -11.14
N LEU A 3 9.58 10.68 -10.99
CA LEU A 3 9.69 9.98 -9.72
C LEU A 3 10.56 8.74 -9.91
N HIS A 4 11.56 8.61 -9.07
CA HIS A 4 12.37 7.40 -8.97
C HIS A 4 12.30 6.89 -7.52
N VAL A 5 11.96 5.62 -7.37
CA VAL A 5 11.92 4.93 -6.08
C VAL A 5 12.93 3.78 -6.13
N ASN A 6 13.87 3.79 -5.19
CA ASN A 6 14.86 2.73 -5.05
C ASN A 6 14.26 1.47 -4.43
N PHE A 7 14.87 0.32 -4.69
CA PHE A 7 14.51 -0.93 -4.03
C PHE A 7 14.78 -0.90 -2.53
N GLY A 8 14.01 -1.68 -1.77
CA GLY A 8 14.19 -1.82 -0.32
C GLY A 8 13.79 -0.56 0.47
N ARG A 9 12.87 0.25 -0.03
CA ARG A 9 12.39 1.47 0.62
C ARG A 9 10.90 1.42 0.92
N ILE A 10 10.53 1.98 2.06
CA ILE A 10 9.15 2.29 2.41
C ILE A 10 8.92 3.76 2.12
N VAL A 11 8.09 4.04 1.14
CA VAL A 11 7.84 5.39 0.62
C VAL A 11 6.42 5.82 0.91
N GLY A 12 6.26 6.92 1.63
CA GLY A 12 4.97 7.59 1.82
C GLY A 12 4.62 8.44 0.60
N LEU A 13 3.53 8.12 -0.09
CA LEU A 13 2.94 8.97 -1.13
C LEU A 13 1.89 9.87 -0.47
N LEU A 14 2.28 11.08 -0.12
CA LEU A 14 1.56 11.97 0.77
C LEU A 14 0.92 13.13 0.00
N GLY A 15 -0.29 13.49 0.39
CA GLY A 15 -1.00 14.59 -0.26
C GLY A 15 -2.47 14.64 0.14
N PRO A 16 -3.14 15.79 0.01
CA PRO A 16 -4.56 15.91 0.31
C PRO A 16 -5.41 15.04 -0.63
N ASN A 17 -6.67 14.88 -0.29
CA ASN A 17 -7.63 14.20 -1.17
C ASN A 17 -7.69 14.92 -2.53
N GLY A 18 -7.72 14.13 -3.62
CA GLY A 18 -7.70 14.67 -4.98
C GLY A 18 -6.31 15.10 -5.49
N SER A 19 -5.23 14.95 -4.71
CA SER A 19 -3.87 15.30 -5.18
C SER A 19 -3.32 14.39 -6.30
N GLY A 20 -3.93 13.21 -6.52
CA GLY A 20 -3.55 12.26 -7.56
C GLY A 20 -2.86 10.98 -7.07
N LYS A 21 -2.80 10.70 -5.76
CA LYS A 21 -2.15 9.51 -5.17
C LYS A 21 -2.68 8.20 -5.79
N THR A 22 -3.99 7.96 -5.68
CA THR A 22 -4.65 6.79 -6.26
C THR A 22 -4.46 6.70 -7.78
N THR A 23 -4.45 7.85 -8.49
CA THR A 23 -4.21 7.88 -9.93
C THR A 23 -2.80 7.38 -10.25
N LEU A 24 -1.79 7.85 -9.53
CA LEU A 24 -0.40 7.42 -9.72
C LEU A 24 -0.25 5.91 -9.43
N ILE A 25 -0.84 5.42 -8.33
CA ILE A 25 -0.84 3.99 -8.00
C ILE A 25 -1.52 3.16 -9.11
N LYS A 26 -2.68 3.60 -9.60
CA LYS A 26 -3.39 2.90 -10.70
C LYS A 26 -2.60 2.92 -12.01
N LEU A 27 -1.89 3.99 -12.33
CA LEU A 27 -0.98 4.05 -13.46
C LEU A 27 0.18 3.06 -13.29
N ALA A 28 0.82 3.04 -12.11
CA ALA A 28 1.90 2.09 -11.81
C ALA A 28 1.45 0.62 -11.87
N ASN A 29 0.19 0.34 -11.49
CA ASN A 29 -0.39 -1.01 -11.57
C ASN A 29 -0.98 -1.35 -12.96
N GLY A 30 -0.87 -0.46 -13.95
CA GLY A 30 -1.38 -0.67 -15.30
C GLY A 30 -2.91 -0.69 -15.40
N LEU A 31 -3.62 -0.16 -14.41
CA LEU A 31 -5.09 0.01 -14.42
C LEU A 31 -5.53 1.26 -15.18
N LEU A 32 -4.62 2.20 -15.35
CA LEU A 32 -4.78 3.40 -16.18
C LEU A 32 -3.59 3.51 -17.12
N GLN A 33 -3.78 4.20 -18.23
CA GLN A 33 -2.70 4.53 -19.17
C GLN A 33 -2.33 6.00 -19.06
N PRO A 34 -1.03 6.36 -19.04
CA PRO A 34 -0.61 7.74 -19.04
C PRO A 34 -0.96 8.42 -20.37
N THR A 35 -1.47 9.63 -20.31
CA THR A 35 -1.72 10.46 -21.52
C THR A 35 -0.41 10.86 -22.20
N ALA A 36 0.66 11.02 -21.43
CA ALA A 36 2.00 11.33 -21.91
C ALA A 36 3.05 10.84 -20.89
N GLY A 37 4.27 10.62 -21.35
CA GLY A 37 5.35 10.07 -20.53
C GLY A 37 5.28 8.53 -20.44
N SER A 38 6.03 7.95 -19.50
CA SER A 38 6.09 6.50 -19.28
C SER A 38 6.26 6.18 -17.81
N ILE A 39 5.84 4.99 -17.43
CA ILE A 39 6.08 4.41 -16.11
C ILE A 39 6.82 3.11 -16.33
N LYS A 40 7.81 2.84 -15.47
CA LYS A 40 8.55 1.58 -15.48
C LYS A 40 8.56 0.99 -14.07
N ILE A 41 8.28 -0.29 -13.96
CA ILE A 41 8.39 -1.07 -12.73
C ILE A 41 9.51 -2.09 -12.94
N ALA A 42 10.59 -1.97 -12.19
CA ALA A 42 11.80 -2.79 -12.39
C ALA A 42 12.28 -2.80 -13.86
N GLY A 43 12.19 -1.65 -14.55
CA GLY A 43 12.57 -1.48 -15.95
C GLY A 43 11.51 -1.91 -16.98
N MET A 44 10.42 -2.54 -16.56
CA MET A 44 9.33 -3.03 -17.43
C MET A 44 8.16 -2.05 -17.50
N ASP A 45 7.44 -2.03 -18.61
CA ASP A 45 6.17 -1.33 -18.71
C ASP A 45 5.09 -2.03 -17.85
N PRO A 46 4.16 -1.28 -17.23
CA PRO A 46 3.04 -1.89 -16.52
C PRO A 46 2.24 -2.84 -17.41
N GLY A 47 2.15 -4.11 -17.00
CA GLY A 47 1.52 -5.17 -17.78
C GLY A 47 1.48 -6.51 -17.02
N PRO A 48 1.25 -7.63 -17.72
CA PRO A 48 1.19 -8.95 -17.09
C PRO A 48 2.44 -9.28 -16.26
N ASP A 49 3.64 -8.98 -16.79
CA ASP A 49 4.92 -9.29 -16.13
C ASP A 49 5.11 -8.47 -14.85
N THR A 50 4.71 -7.19 -14.86
CA THR A 50 4.77 -6.37 -13.64
C THR A 50 3.72 -6.79 -12.62
N LYS A 51 2.54 -7.27 -13.03
CA LYS A 51 1.53 -7.82 -12.10
C LYS A 51 2.00 -9.06 -11.37
N ALA A 52 2.92 -9.82 -11.95
CA ALA A 52 3.53 -10.96 -11.27
C ALA A 52 4.44 -10.57 -10.10
N ILE A 53 4.97 -9.33 -10.09
CA ILE A 53 5.91 -8.84 -9.07
C ILE A 53 5.36 -7.67 -8.25
N VAL A 54 4.14 -7.21 -8.53
CA VAL A 54 3.48 -6.11 -7.82
C VAL A 54 2.31 -6.66 -7.02
N SER A 55 2.28 -6.36 -5.73
CA SER A 55 1.11 -6.56 -4.88
C SER A 55 0.37 -5.24 -4.70
N TYR A 56 -0.93 -5.24 -4.96
CA TYR A 56 -1.75 -4.04 -4.91
C TYR A 56 -2.91 -4.19 -3.93
N LEU A 57 -2.99 -3.25 -2.98
CA LEU A 57 -4.13 -3.07 -2.09
C LEU A 57 -4.86 -1.78 -2.47
N PRO A 58 -6.06 -1.85 -3.07
CA PRO A 58 -6.86 -0.66 -3.38
C PRO A 58 -7.55 -0.10 -2.14
N ASP A 59 -7.82 1.21 -2.13
CA ASP A 59 -8.61 1.90 -1.11
C ASP A 59 -10.04 1.33 -0.98
N ALA A 60 -10.66 0.96 -2.09
CA ALA A 60 -12.02 0.43 -2.10
C ALA A 60 -12.07 -1.08 -1.86
N ALA A 61 -13.05 -1.54 -1.07
CA ALA A 61 -13.33 -2.96 -0.94
C ALA A 61 -13.78 -3.55 -2.28
N TRP A 62 -13.07 -4.60 -2.74
CA TRP A 62 -13.33 -5.29 -4.01
C TRP A 62 -13.72 -6.76 -3.81
N LEU A 63 -13.71 -7.24 -2.55
CA LEU A 63 -13.96 -8.65 -2.24
C LEU A 63 -15.39 -9.05 -2.61
N PRO A 64 -15.57 -10.16 -3.36
CA PRO A 64 -16.89 -10.64 -3.75
C PRO A 64 -17.64 -11.25 -2.56
N ASP A 65 -18.76 -10.66 -2.18
CA ASP A 65 -19.51 -11.01 -0.97
C ASP A 65 -20.00 -12.48 -0.94
N TRP A 66 -20.09 -13.14 -2.11
CA TRP A 66 -20.54 -14.53 -2.23
C TRP A 66 -19.47 -15.57 -1.87
N MET A 67 -18.19 -15.15 -1.76
CA MET A 67 -17.08 -16.04 -1.42
C MET A 67 -16.91 -16.18 0.10
N ARG A 68 -16.20 -17.25 0.50
CA ARG A 68 -15.62 -17.42 1.83
C ARG A 68 -14.16 -16.96 1.83
N VAL A 69 -13.62 -16.68 3.02
CA VAL A 69 -12.22 -16.26 3.17
C VAL A 69 -11.26 -17.31 2.60
N GLU A 70 -11.46 -18.61 2.90
CA GLU A 70 -10.65 -19.71 2.36
C GLU A 70 -10.64 -19.76 0.83
N GLN A 71 -11.78 -19.49 0.20
CA GLN A 71 -11.89 -19.48 -1.26
C GLN A 71 -11.09 -18.32 -1.89
N LEU A 72 -10.96 -17.18 -1.19
CA LEU A 72 -10.08 -16.10 -1.63
C LEU A 72 -8.60 -16.48 -1.51
N VAL A 73 -8.22 -17.15 -0.43
CA VAL A 73 -6.84 -17.65 -0.25
C VAL A 73 -6.49 -18.63 -1.37
N GLU A 74 -7.38 -19.56 -1.68
CA GLU A 74 -7.21 -20.50 -2.82
C GLU A 74 -7.13 -19.78 -4.15
N MET A 75 -8.03 -18.83 -4.40
CA MET A 75 -8.02 -18.01 -5.62
C MET A 75 -6.69 -17.27 -5.78
N PHE A 76 -6.17 -16.63 -4.73
CA PHE A 76 -4.89 -15.94 -4.80
C PHE A 76 -3.72 -16.90 -5.07
N ARG A 77 -3.72 -18.08 -4.43
CA ARG A 77 -2.74 -19.14 -4.70
C ARG A 77 -2.74 -19.57 -6.18
N ASP A 78 -3.92 -19.64 -6.78
CA ASP A 78 -4.06 -20.09 -8.17
C ASP A 78 -3.67 -18.98 -9.18
N PHE A 79 -3.87 -17.70 -8.82
CA PHE A 79 -3.53 -16.57 -9.70
C PHE A 79 -2.09 -16.07 -9.55
N TYR A 80 -1.48 -16.19 -8.37
CA TYR A 80 -0.18 -15.62 -8.07
C TYR A 80 0.80 -16.69 -7.60
N ALA A 81 1.80 -16.98 -8.43
CA ALA A 81 2.83 -17.98 -8.13
C ALA A 81 3.68 -17.63 -6.89
N ASP A 82 3.74 -16.34 -6.52
CA ASP A 82 4.45 -15.80 -5.38
C ASP A 82 3.58 -15.68 -4.10
N PHE A 83 2.34 -16.17 -4.14
CA PHE A 83 1.45 -16.13 -2.98
C PHE A 83 1.76 -17.26 -2.00
N ASP A 84 1.87 -16.93 -0.72
CA ASP A 84 2.10 -17.87 0.39
C ASP A 84 0.81 -18.12 1.18
N PRO A 85 0.12 -19.26 0.94
CA PRO A 85 -1.09 -19.61 1.67
C PRO A 85 -0.87 -19.87 3.16
N ALA A 86 0.35 -20.34 3.55
CA ALA A 86 0.65 -20.62 4.95
C ALA A 86 0.73 -19.30 5.73
N LYS A 87 1.41 -18.30 5.16
CA LYS A 87 1.47 -16.94 5.70
C LYS A 87 0.09 -16.29 5.80
N ALA A 88 -0.76 -16.45 4.78
CA ALA A 88 -2.14 -15.95 4.83
C ALA A 88 -2.94 -16.57 5.99
N ASN A 89 -2.87 -17.88 6.14
CA ASN A 89 -3.58 -18.60 7.22
C ASN A 89 -3.05 -18.21 8.61
N GLU A 90 -1.74 -18.05 8.80
CA GLU A 90 -1.15 -17.57 10.06
C GLU A 90 -1.69 -16.18 10.44
N MET A 91 -1.76 -15.26 9.46
CA MET A 91 -2.31 -13.92 9.69
C MET A 91 -3.82 -13.94 9.98
N LEU A 92 -4.58 -14.81 9.33
CA LEU A 92 -6.01 -15.01 9.63
C LEU A 92 -6.21 -15.51 11.04
N GLU A 93 -5.41 -16.48 11.49
CA GLU A 93 -5.46 -17.02 12.85
C GLU A 93 -5.14 -15.95 13.91
N LYS A 94 -4.07 -15.17 13.71
CA LYS A 94 -3.70 -14.06 14.61
C LYS A 94 -4.79 -12.99 14.75
N LEU A 95 -5.61 -12.83 13.73
CA LEU A 95 -6.75 -11.89 13.73
C LEU A 95 -8.08 -12.51 14.13
N GLU A 96 -8.08 -13.77 14.52
CA GLU A 96 -9.29 -14.52 14.86
C GLU A 96 -10.35 -14.52 13.73
N LEU A 97 -9.87 -14.45 12.46
CA LEU A 97 -10.72 -14.47 11.27
C LEU A 97 -10.89 -15.90 10.78
N SER A 98 -12.13 -16.42 10.88
CA SER A 98 -12.42 -17.78 10.45
C SER A 98 -12.28 -17.92 8.92
N PRO A 99 -11.46 -18.87 8.41
CA PRO A 99 -11.36 -19.16 6.98
C PRO A 99 -12.71 -19.53 6.34
N LYS A 100 -13.63 -20.12 7.12
CA LYS A 100 -14.96 -20.53 6.64
C LYS A 100 -16.00 -19.40 6.66
N ALA A 101 -15.64 -18.23 7.20
CA ALA A 101 -16.58 -17.10 7.24
C ALA A 101 -16.95 -16.63 5.83
N PRO A 102 -18.25 -16.46 5.54
CA PRO A 102 -18.68 -15.80 4.31
C PRO A 102 -18.32 -14.31 4.36
N LEU A 103 -17.76 -13.76 3.29
CA LEU A 103 -17.36 -12.35 3.24
C LEU A 103 -18.51 -11.39 3.51
N LYS A 104 -19.73 -11.72 3.06
CA LYS A 104 -20.93 -10.91 3.35
C LYS A 104 -21.23 -10.72 4.83
N SER A 105 -20.75 -11.65 5.69
CA SER A 105 -20.99 -11.60 7.15
C SER A 105 -19.90 -10.84 7.90
N LEU A 106 -18.79 -10.50 7.24
CA LEU A 106 -17.71 -9.73 7.86
C LEU A 106 -18.05 -8.24 7.95
N SER A 107 -17.66 -7.62 9.05
CA SER A 107 -17.66 -6.16 9.16
C SER A 107 -16.77 -5.52 8.09
N LYS A 108 -16.95 -4.23 7.83
CA LYS A 108 -16.10 -3.47 6.90
C LYS A 108 -14.62 -3.62 7.28
N GLY A 109 -14.26 -3.39 8.55
CA GLY A 109 -12.88 -3.51 9.02
C GLY A 109 -12.31 -4.92 8.88
N ASN A 110 -13.11 -5.97 9.09
CA ASN A 110 -12.64 -7.34 8.86
C ASN A 110 -12.43 -7.64 7.37
N LYS A 111 -13.23 -7.09 6.47
CA LYS A 111 -12.99 -7.18 5.02
C LYS A 111 -11.68 -6.48 4.64
N GLU A 112 -11.40 -5.30 5.18
CA GLU A 112 -10.16 -4.57 4.97
C GLU A 112 -8.94 -5.37 5.47
N LYS A 113 -9.04 -6.00 6.65
CA LYS A 113 -8.01 -6.90 7.17
C LYS A 113 -7.77 -8.10 6.25
N VAL A 114 -8.83 -8.75 5.74
CA VAL A 114 -8.69 -9.84 4.76
C VAL A 114 -7.98 -9.36 3.49
N GLN A 115 -8.33 -8.19 2.95
CA GLN A 115 -7.65 -7.62 1.78
C GLN A 115 -6.16 -7.38 2.02
N LEU A 116 -5.83 -6.82 3.20
CA LEU A 116 -4.43 -6.62 3.59
C LEU A 116 -3.67 -7.94 3.68
N ILE A 117 -4.27 -8.95 4.34
CA ILE A 117 -3.67 -10.30 4.45
C ILE A 117 -3.35 -10.86 3.06
N LEU A 118 -4.31 -10.80 2.13
CA LEU A 118 -4.10 -11.30 0.77
C LEU A 118 -2.97 -10.55 0.06
N ALA A 119 -2.91 -9.22 0.19
CA ALA A 119 -1.86 -8.43 -0.40
C ALA A 119 -0.49 -8.72 0.22
N MET A 120 -0.39 -8.82 1.55
CA MET A 120 0.86 -9.03 2.27
C MET A 120 1.34 -10.49 2.27
N SER A 121 0.48 -11.45 1.87
CA SER A 121 0.85 -12.86 1.69
C SER A 121 1.49 -13.14 0.33
N ARG A 122 1.61 -12.17 -0.55
CA ARG A 122 2.43 -12.25 -1.74
C ARG A 122 3.91 -12.01 -1.38
N ASN A 123 4.81 -12.62 -2.13
CA ASN A 123 6.24 -12.34 -2.05
C ASN A 123 6.63 -11.38 -3.20
N ALA A 124 5.98 -10.23 -3.23
CA ALA A 124 6.12 -9.22 -4.28
C ALA A 124 7.41 -8.43 -4.14
N ARG A 125 7.86 -7.82 -5.25
CA ARG A 125 9.01 -6.89 -5.27
C ARG A 125 8.58 -5.44 -5.04
N LEU A 126 7.31 -5.14 -5.27
CA LEU A 126 6.71 -3.84 -5.02
C LEU A 126 5.31 -4.03 -4.42
N TYR A 127 5.06 -3.39 -3.30
CA TYR A 127 3.73 -3.29 -2.70
C TYR A 127 3.20 -1.87 -2.94
N LEU A 128 2.02 -1.78 -3.53
CA LEU A 128 1.28 -0.54 -3.74
C LEU A 128 0.05 -0.54 -2.84
N LEU A 129 0.09 0.20 -1.75
CA LEU A 129 -0.95 0.21 -0.71
C LEU A 129 -1.67 1.56 -0.74
N ASP A 130 -2.92 1.56 -1.21
CA ASP A 130 -3.71 2.78 -1.36
C ASP A 130 -4.63 2.96 -0.15
N GLU A 131 -4.31 3.94 0.70
CA GLU A 131 -5.01 4.27 1.96
C GLU A 131 -5.20 3.05 2.91
N PRO A 132 -4.15 2.24 3.19
CA PRO A 132 -4.30 0.97 3.92
C PRO A 132 -4.83 1.14 5.36
N ILE A 133 -4.72 2.33 5.95
CA ILE A 133 -5.20 2.68 7.29
C ILE A 133 -6.36 3.66 7.26
N GLY A 134 -6.87 3.98 6.07
CA GLY A 134 -7.99 4.91 5.89
C GLY A 134 -9.29 4.33 6.44
N GLY A 135 -10.00 5.10 7.29
CA GLY A 135 -11.28 4.68 7.84
C GLY A 135 -11.23 3.55 8.88
N VAL A 136 -10.04 3.17 9.33
CA VAL A 136 -9.81 2.15 10.36
C VAL A 136 -9.67 2.82 11.74
N ASP A 137 -10.14 2.14 12.80
CA ASP A 137 -9.94 2.63 14.16
C ASP A 137 -8.45 2.68 14.55
N PRO A 138 -8.04 3.57 15.49
CA PRO A 138 -6.63 3.76 15.83
C PRO A 138 -5.92 2.48 16.28
N ALA A 139 -6.57 1.62 17.06
CA ALA A 139 -5.95 0.37 17.54
C ALA A 139 -5.67 -0.61 16.39
N ALA A 140 -6.53 -0.63 15.37
CA ALA A 140 -6.33 -1.45 14.19
C ALA A 140 -5.25 -0.89 13.23
N ARG A 141 -4.96 0.43 13.27
CA ARG A 141 -3.89 1.04 12.45
C ARG A 141 -2.52 0.48 12.82
N ASP A 142 -2.21 0.44 14.11
CA ASP A 142 -0.94 -0.12 14.60
C ASP A 142 -0.75 -1.56 14.14
N TYR A 143 -1.83 -2.35 14.19
CA TYR A 143 -1.80 -3.72 13.69
C TYR A 143 -1.51 -3.77 12.18
N ILE A 144 -2.17 -2.94 11.38
CA ILE A 144 -1.98 -2.88 9.92
C ILE A 144 -0.54 -2.51 9.60
N LEU A 145 -0.01 -1.45 10.21
CA LEU A 145 1.37 -1.00 9.99
C LEU A 145 2.37 -2.06 10.40
N ASN A 146 2.19 -2.69 11.57
CA ASN A 146 3.04 -3.79 11.99
C ASN A 146 2.95 -4.99 11.03
N THR A 147 1.76 -5.31 10.52
CA THR A 147 1.58 -6.36 9.51
C THR A 147 2.34 -6.03 8.23
N ILE A 148 2.32 -4.78 7.77
CA ILE A 148 3.10 -4.34 6.59
C ILE A 148 4.60 -4.54 6.88
N LEU A 149 5.12 -3.99 7.98
CA LEU A 149 6.54 -4.03 8.35
C LEU A 149 7.10 -5.45 8.52
N THR A 150 6.31 -6.36 9.07
CA THR A 150 6.78 -7.72 9.37
C THR A 150 6.61 -8.69 8.22
N ASN A 151 5.85 -8.31 7.18
CA ASN A 151 5.44 -9.24 6.12
C ASN A 151 5.91 -8.90 4.71
N TYR A 152 6.62 -7.78 4.49
CA TYR A 152 7.25 -7.55 3.19
C TYR A 152 8.69 -8.11 3.17
N SER A 153 9.21 -8.44 1.98
CA SER A 153 10.61 -8.81 1.80
C SER A 153 11.50 -7.57 1.93
N ARG A 154 12.65 -7.70 2.60
CA ARG A 154 13.61 -6.58 2.75
C ARG A 154 14.14 -6.03 1.42
N ASP A 155 14.10 -6.84 0.36
CA ASP A 155 14.49 -6.43 -0.98
C ASP A 155 13.33 -5.81 -1.78
N ALA A 156 12.11 -5.82 -1.22
CA ALA A 156 10.94 -5.21 -1.83
C ALA A 156 10.79 -3.75 -1.42
N SER A 157 10.15 -2.97 -2.28
CA SER A 157 9.73 -1.61 -1.94
C SER A 157 8.24 -1.58 -1.58
N VAL A 158 7.87 -0.68 -0.68
CA VAL A 158 6.48 -0.45 -0.29
C VAL A 158 6.14 1.01 -0.56
N ILE A 159 5.08 1.27 -1.32
CA ILE A 159 4.53 2.62 -1.49
C ILE A 159 3.19 2.66 -0.76
N ILE A 160 3.09 3.50 0.25
CA ILE A 160 1.89 3.71 1.05
C ILE A 160 1.31 5.08 0.70
N SER A 161 0.15 5.12 0.06
CA SER A 161 -0.59 6.38 -0.09
C SER A 161 -1.43 6.62 1.15
N THR A 162 -1.36 7.81 1.71
CA THR A 162 -2.24 8.21 2.82
C THR A 162 -2.31 9.72 3.01
N HIS A 163 -3.33 10.16 3.71
CA HIS A 163 -3.46 11.49 4.28
C HIS A 163 -3.25 11.49 5.81
N LEU A 164 -3.09 10.31 6.42
CA LEU A 164 -2.83 10.12 7.87
C LEU A 164 -1.32 10.00 8.10
N ILE A 165 -0.63 11.13 8.05
CA ILE A 165 0.84 11.17 7.98
C ILE A 165 1.46 10.78 9.31
N GLU A 166 0.94 11.29 10.43
CA GLU A 166 1.44 11.01 11.78
C GLU A 166 1.49 9.50 12.07
N ASP A 167 0.50 8.74 11.57
CA ASP A 167 0.42 7.29 11.79
C ASP A 167 1.48 6.51 11.01
N VAL A 168 1.83 6.95 9.78
CA VAL A 168 2.78 6.23 8.92
C VAL A 168 4.21 6.71 9.03
N GLU A 169 4.44 7.95 9.45
CA GLU A 169 5.77 8.56 9.54
C GLU A 169 6.81 7.67 10.24
N PRO A 170 6.49 6.96 11.36
CA PRO A 170 7.48 6.12 12.04
C PRO A 170 8.05 4.98 11.20
N VAL A 171 7.38 4.61 10.12
CA VAL A 171 7.73 3.44 9.28
C VAL A 171 8.31 3.85 7.92
N LEU A 172 8.33 5.13 7.58
CA LEU A 172 8.78 5.63 6.28
C LEU A 172 10.30 5.85 6.23
N ASP A 173 10.91 5.44 5.12
CA ASP A 173 12.27 5.85 4.74
C ASP A 173 12.23 7.17 3.96
N GLU A 174 11.25 7.33 3.08
CA GLU A 174 11.13 8.47 2.16
C GLU A 174 9.68 8.97 2.11
N ALA A 175 9.52 10.26 1.84
CA ALA A 175 8.23 10.91 1.67
C ALA A 175 8.16 11.64 0.32
N VAL A 176 7.16 11.31 -0.48
CA VAL A 176 6.83 11.97 -1.75
C VAL A 176 5.56 12.80 -1.54
N PHE A 177 5.69 14.11 -1.66
CA PHE A 177 4.59 15.07 -1.48
C PHE A 177 3.95 15.38 -2.82
N LEU A 178 2.68 15.02 -2.98
CA LEU A 178 1.92 15.16 -4.21
C LEU A 178 0.89 16.31 -4.09
N LYS A 179 0.95 17.28 -4.99
CA LYS A 179 0.03 18.42 -5.05
C LYS A 179 -0.47 18.63 -6.48
N ASN A 180 -1.79 18.61 -6.68
CA ASN A 180 -2.42 18.85 -7.99
C ASN A 180 -1.80 18.01 -9.13
N GLY A 181 -1.58 16.72 -8.91
CA GLY A 181 -1.00 15.79 -9.87
C GLY A 181 0.50 15.99 -10.16
N ARG A 182 1.21 16.76 -9.32
CA ARG A 182 2.65 17.00 -9.47
C ARG A 182 3.38 16.65 -8.17
N ILE A 183 4.60 16.13 -8.29
CA ILE A 183 5.49 15.99 -7.15
C ILE A 183 5.97 17.38 -6.77
N PHE A 184 5.62 17.78 -5.54
CA PHE A 184 6.08 19.02 -4.93
C PHE A 184 7.46 18.84 -4.32
N ALA A 185 7.67 17.73 -3.61
CA ALA A 185 8.95 17.36 -3.02
C ALA A 185 9.07 15.84 -2.90
N HIS A 186 10.30 15.34 -2.92
CA HIS A 186 10.68 13.99 -2.56
C HIS A 186 11.85 14.10 -1.59
N ARG A 187 11.70 13.57 -0.37
CA ARG A 187 12.65 13.73 0.73
C ARG A 187 12.87 12.42 1.46
N SER A 188 14.08 12.19 1.94
CA SER A 188 14.35 11.21 2.99
C SER A 188 13.75 11.70 4.31
N VAL A 189 13.17 10.80 5.09
CA VAL A 189 12.61 11.14 6.42
C VAL A 189 13.72 11.55 7.37
N ASP A 190 14.87 10.88 7.30
CA ASP A 190 16.03 11.22 8.12
C ASP A 190 16.58 12.60 7.75
N GLU A 191 16.67 12.93 6.45
CA GLU A 191 17.09 14.25 5.99
C GLU A 191 16.18 15.37 6.53
N LEU A 192 14.85 15.17 6.51
CA LEU A 192 13.90 16.15 7.06
C LEU A 192 14.14 16.38 8.56
N ARG A 193 14.39 15.29 9.31
CA ARG A 193 14.64 15.37 10.75
C ARG A 193 15.98 16.03 11.09
N GLU A 194 17.04 15.64 10.38
CA GLU A 194 18.40 16.09 10.69
C GLU A 194 18.71 17.49 10.17
N THR A 195 18.25 17.84 8.96
CA THR A 195 18.62 19.12 8.33
C THR A 195 17.58 20.22 8.59
N GLU A 196 16.30 19.87 8.60
CA GLU A 196 15.22 20.86 8.76
C GLU A 196 14.63 20.85 10.18
N GLY A 197 14.98 19.85 11.01
CA GLY A 197 14.47 19.72 12.38
C GLY A 197 12.95 19.48 12.42
N MET A 198 12.37 18.96 11.34
CA MET A 198 10.92 18.82 11.14
C MET A 198 10.51 17.36 11.04
N SER A 199 9.30 17.04 11.53
CA SER A 199 8.64 15.80 11.20
C SER A 199 8.07 15.87 9.78
N VAL A 200 7.77 14.70 9.20
CA VAL A 200 7.10 14.63 7.89
C VAL A 200 5.73 15.32 7.93
N ASP A 201 4.98 15.15 9.05
CA ASP A 201 3.70 15.81 9.23
C ASP A 201 3.86 17.34 9.35
N ALA A 202 4.84 17.83 10.10
CA ALA A 202 5.12 19.26 10.19
C ALA A 202 5.47 19.87 8.83
N TYR A 203 6.32 19.20 8.04
CA TYR A 203 6.67 19.63 6.70
C TYR A 203 5.43 19.61 5.77
N PHE A 204 4.60 18.57 5.86
CA PHE A 204 3.36 18.50 5.10
C PHE A 204 2.45 19.69 5.40
N ARG A 205 2.21 20.00 6.69
CA ARG A 205 1.38 21.15 7.11
C ARG A 205 1.94 22.47 6.59
N GLU A 206 3.25 22.60 6.52
CA GLU A 206 3.88 23.80 5.97
C GLU A 206 3.65 23.93 4.46
N VAL A 207 3.86 22.85 3.69
CA VAL A 207 3.71 22.81 2.24
C VAL A 207 2.26 22.98 1.78
N PHE A 208 1.32 22.43 2.55
CA PHE A 208 -0.10 22.40 2.19
C PHE A 208 -0.95 23.39 3.00
N LYS A 209 -0.32 24.40 3.63
CA LYS A 209 -1.05 25.49 4.32
C LYS A 209 -2.21 25.97 3.45
N CYS A 210 -3.45 25.73 3.91
CA CYS A 210 -4.69 26.30 3.40
C CYS A 210 -4.97 27.58 4.17
#